data_c180808aedd96e7e038f636a4e7703cd
#
_entry.id   c180808aedd96e7e038f636a4e7703cd
#
_cell.length_a   1.000
_cell.length_b   1.000
_cell.length_c   1.000
_cell.angle_alpha   90.00
_cell.angle_beta   90.00
_cell.angle_gamma   90.00
#
_symmetry.space_group_name_H-M   'P 1'
#
loop_
_entity.id
_entity.type
_entity.pdbx_description
1 polymer ?
#
loop_
_entity_poly.entity_id
_entity_poly.type
_entity_poly.pdbx_seq_one_letter_code
_entity_poly.pdbx_strand_id
1 'polypeptide(L)'
;PSMQRTGAGKIRMSKAAHVSTEINLLGKTVDEAVAELDKYLDDAYIAHLKSVRIVHGKGTGALRKGVHNYLKRQKHVESFRLGEFGEGDAGVTIVEFKK
;
A
#
# COMPACT_ATOMS: atom_id res chain seq x y z
N PRO A 1 -30.86 -10.90 -1.64
CA PRO A 1 -30.40 -10.73 -1.62
C PRO A 1 -29.93 -10.70 -1.59
N SER A 2 -30.25 -10.53 -1.66
CA SER A 2 -29.64 -10.23 -1.54
C SER A 2 -29.02 -10.17 -1.61
N MET A 3 -29.13 -10.02 -1.46
CA MET A 3 -28.54 -9.71 -1.32
C MET A 3 -28.14 -9.52 -1.72
N GLN A 4 -28.43 -9.24 -1.79
CA GLN A 4 -28.17 -8.93 -1.90
C GLN A 4 -28.09 -8.53 -2.13
N ARG A 5 -28.57 -8.15 -2.03
CA ARG A 5 -28.53 -7.76 -2.02
C ARG A 5 -28.31 -7.30 -1.72
N THR A 6 -28.53 -6.55 -1.89
CA THR A 6 -28.27 -6.11 -1.52
C THR A 6 -27.24 -5.63 -0.98
N GLY A 7 -27.32 -4.64 -1.18
CA GLY A 7 -26.18 -4.67 -0.34
C GLY A 7 -24.96 -3.99 -0.91
N ALA A 8 -25.06 -3.32 -2.02
CA ALA A 8 -23.92 -2.69 -2.68
C ALA A 8 -23.35 -1.55 -1.84
N GLY A 9 -24.18 -0.76 -1.20
CA GLY A 9 -23.72 0.32 -0.35
C GLY A 9 -22.94 -0.20 0.86
N LYS A 10 -23.42 -1.28 1.42
CA LYS A 10 -22.77 -1.96 2.52
C LYS A 10 -21.36 -2.41 2.14
N ILE A 11 -21.23 -3.00 0.96
CA ILE A 11 -19.94 -3.49 0.50
C ILE A 11 -18.95 -2.35 0.35
N ARG A 12 -19.37 -1.22 -0.17
CA ARG A 12 -18.49 -0.07 -0.31
C ARG A 12 -18.02 0.48 1.03
N MET A 13 -18.91 0.54 1.99
CA MET A 13 -18.53 1.01 3.33
C MET A 13 -17.55 0.06 3.98
N SER A 14 -17.78 -1.23 3.81
CA SER A 14 -16.87 -2.23 4.36
C SER A 14 -15.48 -2.10 3.75
N LYS A 15 -15.41 -1.84 2.46
CA LYS A 15 -14.12 -1.68 1.79
C LYS A 15 -13.34 -0.50 2.38
N ALA A 16 -14.00 0.63 2.59
CA ALA A 16 -13.35 1.80 3.17
C ALA A 16 -12.90 1.55 4.60
N ALA A 17 -13.69 0.79 5.37
CA ALA A 17 -13.38 0.48 6.76
C ALA A 17 -12.31 -0.60 6.91
N HIS A 18 -12.09 -1.38 5.86
CA HIS A 18 -11.22 -2.56 5.95
C HIS A 18 -10.05 -2.51 4.97
N VAL A 19 -9.53 -1.33 4.72
CA VAL A 19 -8.31 -1.21 3.91
C VAL A 19 -7.18 -1.91 4.64
N SER A 20 -6.50 -2.82 3.96
CA SER A 20 -5.40 -3.56 4.55
C SER A 20 -4.23 -2.63 4.89
N THR A 21 -3.50 -2.96 5.94
CA THR A 21 -2.30 -2.21 6.30
C THR A 21 -1.08 -2.68 5.50
N GLU A 22 -1.29 -3.61 4.57
CA GLU A 22 -0.20 -4.16 3.79
C GLU A 22 -0.63 -4.36 2.34
N ILE A 23 0.28 -4.08 1.42
CA ILE A 23 0.08 -4.36 0.00
C ILE A 23 1.23 -5.23 -0.49
N ASN A 24 0.92 -6.27 -1.26
CA ASN A 24 1.91 -7.19 -1.80
C ASN A 24 2.10 -6.92 -3.29
N LEU A 25 3.30 -6.52 -3.67
CA LEU A 25 3.63 -6.20 -5.06
C LEU A 25 4.56 -7.23 -5.69
N LEU A 26 4.79 -8.35 -5.03
CA LEU A 26 5.67 -9.40 -5.54
C LEU A 26 5.19 -9.89 -6.91
N GLY A 27 6.15 -10.08 -7.81
CA GLY A 27 5.85 -10.61 -9.13
C GLY A 27 5.31 -9.61 -10.13
N LYS A 28 5.13 -8.36 -9.74
CA LYS A 28 4.61 -7.33 -10.64
C LYS A 28 5.75 -6.57 -11.31
N THR A 29 5.46 -5.99 -12.48
CA THR A 29 6.40 -5.05 -13.09
C THR A 29 6.37 -3.76 -12.30
N VAL A 30 7.39 -2.92 -12.48
CA VAL A 30 7.44 -1.63 -11.78
C VAL A 30 6.21 -0.79 -12.12
N ASP A 31 5.83 -0.75 -13.38
CA ASP A 31 4.67 0.06 -13.80
C ASP A 31 3.38 -0.44 -13.16
N GLU A 32 3.17 -1.75 -13.14
CA GLU A 32 2.00 -2.34 -12.50
C GLU A 32 1.99 -2.07 -11.00
N ALA A 33 3.15 -2.22 -10.37
CA ALA A 33 3.28 -2.04 -8.94
C ALA A 33 2.98 -0.59 -8.54
N VAL A 34 3.53 0.36 -9.29
CA VAL A 34 3.32 1.78 -9.00
C VAL A 34 1.86 2.16 -9.18
N ALA A 35 1.21 1.64 -10.22
CA ALA A 35 -0.22 1.92 -10.45
C ALA A 35 -1.08 1.39 -9.32
N GLU A 36 -0.82 0.17 -8.85
CA GLU A 36 -1.57 -0.39 -7.74
C GLU A 36 -1.27 0.32 -6.43
N LEU A 37 -0.01 0.68 -6.24
CA LEU A 37 0.42 1.39 -5.04
C LEU A 37 -0.26 2.76 -4.95
N ASP A 38 -0.36 3.46 -6.09
CA ASP A 38 -1.00 4.77 -6.13
C ASP A 38 -2.44 4.69 -5.62
N LYS A 39 -3.20 3.72 -6.12
CA LYS A 39 -4.57 3.51 -5.69
C LYS A 39 -4.63 3.09 -4.22
N TYR A 40 -3.76 2.17 -3.83
CA TYR A 40 -3.74 1.66 -2.48
C TYR A 40 -3.44 2.77 -1.45
N LEU A 41 -2.43 3.60 -1.72
CA LEU A 41 -2.06 4.66 -0.80
C LEU A 41 -3.17 5.70 -0.66
N ASP A 42 -3.88 5.99 -1.75
CA ASP A 42 -5.00 6.89 -1.71
C ASP A 42 -6.10 6.34 -0.78
N ASP A 43 -6.44 5.06 -0.97
CA ASP A 43 -7.44 4.40 -0.12
C ASP A 43 -7.00 4.37 1.35
N ALA A 44 -5.72 4.07 1.58
CA ALA A 44 -5.19 3.98 2.94
C ALA A 44 -5.20 5.34 3.62
N TYR A 45 -4.86 6.39 2.89
CA TYR A 45 -4.88 7.73 3.42
C TYR A 45 -6.31 8.15 3.80
N ILE A 46 -7.26 7.87 2.92
CA ILE A 46 -8.67 8.18 3.18
C ILE A 46 -9.19 7.40 4.38
N ALA A 47 -8.71 6.17 4.58
CA ALA A 47 -9.10 5.34 5.71
C ALA A 47 -8.39 5.76 7.01
N HIS A 48 -7.56 6.79 6.97
CA HIS A 48 -6.84 7.32 8.13
C HIS A 48 -5.85 6.34 8.75
N LEU A 49 -5.26 5.48 7.94
CA LEU A 49 -4.20 4.60 8.42
C LEU A 49 -2.97 5.45 8.72
N LYS A 50 -2.29 5.14 9.82
CA LYS A 50 -1.09 5.88 10.21
C LYS A 50 0.12 5.42 9.42
N SER A 51 0.20 4.13 9.15
CA SER A 51 1.31 3.55 8.42
C SER A 51 0.84 2.34 7.66
N VAL A 52 1.60 1.98 6.62
CA VAL A 52 1.32 0.79 5.82
C VAL A 52 2.63 0.11 5.47
N ARG A 53 2.53 -1.14 5.09
CA ARG A 53 3.67 -1.97 4.72
C ARG A 53 3.56 -2.33 3.25
N ILE A 54 4.64 -2.12 2.51
CA ILE A 54 4.69 -2.44 1.08
C ILE A 54 5.67 -3.59 0.87
N VAL A 55 5.15 -4.74 0.45
CA VAL A 55 5.98 -5.92 0.20
C VAL A 55 6.39 -5.91 -1.26
N HIS A 56 7.66 -5.62 -1.53
CA HIS A 56 8.19 -5.57 -2.90
C HIS A 56 9.26 -6.63 -3.16
N GLY A 57 9.72 -7.30 -2.12
CA GLY A 57 10.75 -8.32 -2.23
C GLY A 57 12.14 -7.74 -2.36
N LYS A 58 13.12 -8.62 -2.30
CA LYS A 58 14.53 -8.20 -2.42
C LYS A 58 14.99 -8.25 -3.87
N GLY A 59 14.80 -9.37 -4.54
CA GLY A 59 15.09 -9.54 -5.96
C GLY A 59 16.28 -8.75 -6.48
N THR A 60 16.12 -8.12 -7.64
CA THR A 60 17.15 -7.26 -8.24
C THR A 60 17.16 -5.87 -7.65
N GLY A 61 16.16 -5.52 -6.84
CA GLY A 61 16.02 -4.20 -6.30
C GLY A 61 15.24 -3.24 -7.21
N ALA A 62 14.84 -3.69 -8.39
CA ALA A 62 14.12 -2.82 -9.33
C ALA A 62 12.79 -2.35 -8.78
N LEU A 63 12.04 -3.27 -8.20
CA LEU A 63 10.72 -2.94 -7.66
C LEU A 63 10.85 -2.00 -6.46
N ARG A 64 11.80 -2.29 -5.57
CA ARG A 64 12.08 -1.44 -4.42
C ARG A 64 12.44 -0.02 -4.89
N LYS A 65 13.31 0.08 -5.87
CA LYS A 65 13.75 1.39 -6.39
C LYS A 65 12.57 2.16 -6.97
N GLY A 66 11.73 1.49 -7.76
CA GLY A 66 10.56 2.12 -8.34
C GLY A 66 9.59 2.62 -7.29
N VAL A 67 9.35 1.79 -6.26
CA VAL A 67 8.49 2.14 -5.14
C VAL A 67 9.03 3.37 -4.41
N HIS A 68 10.33 3.37 -4.09
CA HIS A 68 10.93 4.48 -3.36
C HIS A 68 10.90 5.77 -4.18
N ASN A 69 11.16 5.70 -5.48
CA ASN A 69 11.08 6.88 -6.35
C ASN A 69 9.67 7.45 -6.38
N TYR A 70 8.68 6.57 -6.41
CA TYR A 70 7.28 6.99 -6.36
C TYR A 70 6.96 7.68 -5.03
N LEU A 71 7.35 7.06 -3.92
CA LEU A 71 7.05 7.58 -2.58
C LEU A 71 7.65 8.95 -2.34
N LYS A 72 8.82 9.22 -2.89
CA LYS A 72 9.47 10.53 -2.73
C LYS A 72 8.62 11.68 -3.26
N ARG A 73 7.70 11.39 -4.17
CA ARG A 73 6.88 12.42 -4.81
C ARG A 73 5.48 12.52 -4.23
N GLN A 74 5.17 11.72 -3.21
CA GLN A 74 3.82 11.69 -2.66
C GLN A 74 3.68 12.67 -1.49
N LYS A 75 2.77 13.61 -1.64
CA LYS A 75 2.61 14.68 -0.63
C LYS A 75 1.99 14.19 0.68
N HIS A 76 1.29 13.07 0.66
CA HIS A 76 0.69 12.53 1.89
C HIS A 76 1.63 11.60 2.65
N VAL A 77 2.78 11.30 2.11
CA VAL A 77 3.76 10.44 2.76
C VAL A 77 4.70 11.29 3.60
N GLU A 78 4.71 11.04 4.91
CA GLU A 78 5.60 11.74 5.83
C GLU A 78 7.02 11.20 5.70
N SER A 79 7.14 9.86 5.73
CA SER A 79 8.43 9.21 5.65
C SER A 79 8.26 7.77 5.20
N PHE A 80 9.33 7.16 4.72
CA PHE A 80 9.35 5.74 4.42
C PHE A 80 10.75 5.20 4.66
N ARG A 81 10.83 3.91 4.98
CA ARG A 81 12.09 3.23 5.23
C ARG A 81 11.96 1.76 4.92
N LEU A 82 13.08 1.10 4.71
CA LEU A 82 13.07 -0.35 4.59
C LEU A 82 12.71 -0.94 5.94
N GLY A 83 12.11 -2.11 5.92
CA GLY A 83 11.77 -2.81 7.15
C GLY A 83 13.01 -3.26 7.89
N GLU A 84 12.83 -3.51 9.17
CA GLU A 84 13.90 -4.02 10.02
C GLU A 84 13.64 -5.49 10.32
N PHE A 85 14.52 -6.08 11.08
CA PHE A 85 14.36 -7.47 11.49
C PHE A 85 13.01 -7.65 12.16
N GLY A 86 12.23 -8.62 11.67
CA GLY A 86 10.87 -8.84 12.14
C GLY A 86 9.81 -8.09 11.37
N GLU A 87 10.20 -7.15 10.51
CA GLU A 87 9.27 -6.37 9.69
C GLU A 87 9.34 -6.75 8.22
N GLY A 88 10.18 -7.72 7.84
CA GLY A 88 10.35 -8.14 6.46
C GLY A 88 11.66 -7.70 5.84
N ASP A 89 12.53 -7.08 6.61
CA ASP A 89 13.86 -6.66 6.18
C ASP A 89 13.83 -5.80 4.92
N ALA A 90 14.81 -5.98 4.04
CA ALA A 90 14.93 -5.21 2.81
C ALA A 90 13.88 -5.57 1.75
N GLY A 91 13.04 -6.57 2.02
CA GLY A 91 11.97 -6.94 1.10
C GLY A 91 10.68 -6.16 1.32
N VAL A 92 10.67 -5.27 2.30
CA VAL A 92 9.49 -4.51 2.70
C VAL A 92 9.87 -3.05 2.93
N THR A 93 8.97 -2.13 2.59
CA THR A 93 9.11 -0.71 2.92
C THR A 93 7.95 -0.32 3.84
N ILE A 94 8.27 0.35 4.92
CA ILE A 94 7.27 0.87 5.85
C ILE A 94 7.05 2.34 5.52
N VAL A 95 5.80 2.72 5.31
CA VAL A 95 5.41 4.10 4.96
C VAL A 95 4.61 4.69 6.09
N GLU A 96 4.93 5.93 6.47
CA GLU A 96 4.13 6.67 7.44
C GLU A 96 3.48 7.85 6.74
N PHE A 97 2.21 8.03 6.99
CA PHE A 97 1.44 9.13 6.39
C PHE A 97 1.52 10.39 7.23
N LYS A 98 1.39 11.51 6.57
CA LYS A 98 1.24 12.80 7.26
C LYS A 98 -0.12 12.84 7.97
N LYS A 99 -0.16 13.56 9.04
CA LYS A 99 -1.40 13.74 9.79
C LYS A 99 -2.32 14.76 9.13
#